data_bfd2fb0bea5595ffea3983f759383d33
#
_entry.id   bfd2fb0bea5595ffea3983f759383d33
#
_cell.length_a   1.000
_cell.length_b   1.000
_cell.length_c   1.000
_cell.angle_alpha   90.00
_cell.angle_beta   90.00
_cell.angle_gamma   90.00
#
_symmetry.space_group_name_H-M   'P 1'
#
loop_
_entity.id
_entity.type
_entity.pdbx_description
1 polymer ?
#
loop_
_entity_poly.entity_id
_entity_poly.type
_entity_poly.pdbx_seq_one_letter_code
_entity_poly.pdbx_strand_id
1 'polypeptide(L)'
;MTSELKSLGTKTPYIFEYNSQLLEAFPNPNPNLDPLITLECKEFTSLCPITSQPDFGVIYIRYIPKDKMVESKSLKLYLFSYRNHGSFHESCINTILLDLVQLLEPKYLEVYGDFVSRGGIAIKPFVNYAIKEYQEFKEKRLLNAK
;
A
#
# COMPACT_ATOMS: atom_id res chain seq x y z
N MET A 1 -21.65 -4.05 8.26
CA MET A 1 -20.46 -3.47 7.63
C MET A 1 -19.25 -4.38 7.75
N THR A 2 -18.92 -4.84 8.97
CA THR A 2 -17.77 -5.75 9.18
C THR A 2 -18.05 -7.22 8.82
N SER A 3 -19.33 -7.57 8.56
CA SER A 3 -19.72 -8.95 8.21
C SER A 3 -19.11 -9.47 6.91
N GLU A 4 -18.70 -8.56 6.02
CA GLU A 4 -18.05 -8.92 4.76
C GLU A 4 -16.53 -9.12 4.91
N LEU A 5 -15.97 -8.75 6.06
CA LEU A 5 -14.53 -8.84 6.31
C LEU A 5 -14.19 -10.19 6.92
N LYS A 6 -13.28 -10.90 6.29
CA LYS A 6 -12.94 -12.28 6.66
C LYS A 6 -11.85 -12.38 7.72
N SER A 7 -10.97 -11.38 7.78
CA SER A 7 -9.81 -11.42 8.69
C SER A 7 -10.07 -10.75 10.03
N LEU A 8 -10.99 -9.79 10.08
CA LEU A 8 -11.26 -9.00 11.29
C LEU A 8 -11.86 -9.86 12.41
N GLY A 9 -11.24 -9.82 13.58
CA GLY A 9 -11.73 -10.54 14.76
C GLY A 9 -11.48 -12.04 14.76
N THR A 10 -10.82 -12.59 13.75
CA THR A 10 -10.51 -14.00 13.66
C THR A 10 -9.02 -14.27 13.82
N LYS A 11 -8.67 -15.48 14.30
CA LYS A 11 -7.29 -15.93 14.37
C LYS A 11 -6.89 -16.37 12.98
N THR A 12 -5.95 -15.64 12.36
CA THR A 12 -5.52 -15.88 10.97
C THR A 12 -4.03 -16.16 10.92
N PRO A 13 -3.59 -17.24 10.26
CA PRO A 13 -2.16 -17.50 10.06
C PRO A 13 -1.56 -16.47 9.11
N TYR A 14 -0.28 -16.14 9.31
CA TYR A 14 0.46 -15.27 8.39
C TYR A 14 0.89 -16.06 7.16
N ILE A 15 0.84 -15.40 6.00
CA ILE A 15 1.30 -15.93 4.73
C ILE A 15 2.54 -15.16 4.33
N PHE A 16 3.63 -15.87 4.00
CA PHE A 16 4.92 -15.27 3.63
C PHE A 16 5.14 -15.16 2.13
N GLU A 17 4.19 -15.61 1.33
CA GLU A 17 4.22 -15.47 -0.12
C GLU A 17 3.27 -14.36 -0.53
N TYR A 18 3.72 -13.51 -1.46
CA TYR A 18 2.89 -12.40 -1.96
C TYR A 18 1.51 -12.90 -2.39
N ASN A 19 0.46 -12.23 -1.91
CA ASN A 19 -0.91 -12.58 -2.24
C ASN A 19 -1.83 -11.36 -2.11
N SER A 20 -2.24 -10.81 -3.25
CA SER A 20 -3.15 -9.67 -3.30
C SER A 20 -4.56 -10.00 -2.80
N GLN A 21 -4.93 -11.28 -2.80
CA GLN A 21 -6.26 -11.73 -2.36
C GLN A 21 -6.47 -11.57 -0.84
N LEU A 22 -5.40 -11.29 -0.10
CA LEU A 22 -5.50 -11.01 1.34
C LEU A 22 -6.17 -9.67 1.64
N LEU A 23 -6.12 -8.74 0.69
CA LEU A 23 -6.70 -7.40 0.88
C LEU A 23 -8.22 -7.46 0.96
N GLU A 24 -8.78 -6.75 1.92
CA GLU A 24 -10.22 -6.60 2.11
C GLU A 24 -10.59 -5.13 2.18
N ALA A 25 -11.79 -4.81 1.72
CA ALA A 25 -12.35 -3.47 1.78
C ALA A 25 -13.72 -3.50 2.44
N PHE A 26 -14.14 -2.35 2.94
CA PHE A 26 -15.47 -2.16 3.50
C PHE A 26 -16.07 -0.86 2.96
N PRO A 27 -17.41 -0.71 3.01
CA PRO A 27 -18.05 0.49 2.49
C PRO A 27 -17.62 1.75 3.23
N ASN A 28 -17.34 2.81 2.46
CA ASN A 28 -17.05 4.12 3.04
C ASN A 28 -18.35 4.74 3.59
N PRO A 29 -18.44 5.02 4.91
CA PRO A 29 -19.68 5.58 5.49
C PRO A 29 -19.93 7.03 5.08
N ASN A 30 -18.91 7.75 4.56
CA ASN A 30 -19.02 9.17 4.22
C ASN A 30 -18.48 9.45 2.82
N PRO A 31 -19.14 8.93 1.77
CA PRO A 31 -18.60 9.06 0.40
C PRO A 31 -18.61 10.49 -0.14
N ASN A 32 -19.31 11.41 0.52
CA ASN A 32 -19.35 12.83 0.11
C ASN A 32 -18.23 13.66 0.72
N LEU A 33 -17.39 13.08 1.57
CA LEU A 33 -16.24 13.74 2.16
C LEU A 33 -14.95 13.22 1.50
N ASP A 34 -13.93 14.06 1.47
CA ASP A 34 -12.67 13.75 0.82
C ASP A 34 -11.48 13.80 1.80
N PRO A 35 -11.48 12.94 2.83
CA PRO A 35 -10.32 12.89 3.72
C PRO A 35 -9.11 12.32 3.00
N LEU A 36 -7.94 12.89 3.25
CA LEU A 36 -6.69 12.26 2.85
C LEU A 36 -6.22 11.39 4.01
N ILE A 37 -6.34 10.07 3.85
CA ILE A 37 -6.02 9.10 4.89
C ILE A 37 -4.59 8.65 4.71
N THR A 38 -3.79 8.69 5.78
CA THR A 38 -2.41 8.19 5.78
C THR A 38 -2.32 6.90 6.57
N LEU A 39 -1.76 5.87 5.95
CA LEU A 39 -1.40 4.62 6.58
C LEU A 39 0.11 4.51 6.59
N GLU A 40 0.70 4.50 7.77
CA GLU A 40 2.14 4.39 7.95
C GLU A 40 2.49 2.97 8.37
N CYS A 41 3.11 2.23 7.46
CA CYS A 41 3.38 0.80 7.64
C CYS A 41 4.87 0.60 7.91
N LYS A 42 5.23 0.47 9.18
CA LYS A 42 6.62 0.55 9.66
C LYS A 42 7.40 -0.76 9.61
N GLU A 43 6.72 -1.88 9.35
CA GLU A 43 7.33 -3.20 9.47
C GLU A 43 7.46 -3.93 8.13
N PHE A 44 7.57 -3.17 7.03
CA PHE A 44 7.65 -3.77 5.71
C PHE A 44 9.02 -4.40 5.48
N THR A 45 9.01 -5.62 4.93
CA THR A 45 10.22 -6.29 4.46
C THR A 45 9.92 -7.15 3.23
N SER A 46 10.89 -7.23 2.34
CA SER A 46 10.87 -8.10 1.17
C SER A 46 12.28 -8.63 0.94
N LEU A 47 12.50 -9.39 -0.12
CA LEU A 47 13.82 -9.92 -0.45
C LEU A 47 14.37 -9.25 -1.70
N CYS A 48 15.68 -9.01 -1.71
CA CYS A 48 16.38 -8.66 -2.92
C CYS A 48 16.31 -9.84 -3.90
N PRO A 49 15.86 -9.63 -5.16
CA PRO A 49 15.71 -10.74 -6.11
C PRO A 49 17.03 -11.34 -6.54
N ILE A 50 18.15 -10.65 -6.33
CA ILE A 50 19.48 -11.11 -6.73
C ILE A 50 20.18 -11.85 -5.60
N THR A 51 20.18 -11.28 -4.38
CA THR A 51 20.97 -11.80 -3.25
C THR A 51 20.15 -12.53 -2.20
N SER A 52 18.81 -12.44 -2.27
CA SER A 52 17.88 -12.91 -1.23
C SER A 52 18.09 -12.25 0.13
N GLN A 53 18.83 -11.14 0.20
CA GLN A 53 18.98 -10.38 1.42
C GLN A 53 17.67 -9.65 1.74
N PRO A 54 17.23 -9.64 3.01
CA PRO A 54 16.03 -8.88 3.38
C PRO A 54 16.22 -7.37 3.18
N ASP A 55 15.21 -6.76 2.61
CA ASP A 55 15.07 -5.30 2.48
C ASP A 55 14.05 -4.83 3.49
N PHE A 56 14.35 -3.77 4.21
CA PHE A 56 13.45 -3.19 5.21
C PHE A 56 13.10 -1.75 4.83
N GLY A 57 11.88 -1.36 5.16
CA GLY A 57 11.46 0.00 4.90
C GLY A 57 10.14 0.34 5.56
N VAL A 58 9.78 1.61 5.49
CA VAL A 58 8.47 2.11 5.90
C VAL A 58 7.68 2.41 4.64
N ILE A 59 6.46 1.90 4.58
CA ILE A 59 5.57 2.17 3.46
C ILE A 59 4.52 3.17 3.93
N TYR A 60 4.40 4.27 3.20
CA TYR A 60 3.38 5.28 3.42
C TYR A 60 2.35 5.19 2.31
N ILE A 61 1.11 4.93 2.68
CA ILE A 61 -0.02 4.88 1.76
C ILE A 61 -0.93 6.04 2.12
N ARG A 62 -1.23 6.91 1.15
CA ARG A 62 -2.17 8.01 1.36
C ARG A 62 -3.23 7.92 0.29
N TYR A 63 -4.50 8.00 0.69
CA TYR A 63 -5.56 7.92 -0.29
C TYR A 63 -6.78 8.73 0.11
N ILE A 64 -7.56 9.10 -0.90
CA ILE A 64 -8.87 9.71 -0.75
C ILE A 64 -9.89 8.68 -1.21
N PRO A 65 -10.67 8.11 -0.29
CA PRO A 65 -11.59 7.04 -0.64
C PRO A 65 -12.78 7.55 -1.46
N LYS A 66 -13.31 6.68 -2.30
CA LYS A 66 -14.59 6.90 -2.97
C LYS A 66 -15.67 6.09 -2.23
N ASP A 67 -15.96 4.90 -2.70
CA ASP A 67 -17.03 4.06 -2.12
C ASP A 67 -16.51 3.02 -1.13
N LYS A 68 -15.20 2.78 -1.12
CA LYS A 68 -14.57 1.72 -0.34
C LYS A 68 -13.38 2.22 0.46
N MET A 69 -13.16 1.62 1.61
CA MET A 69 -11.98 1.86 2.44
C MET A 69 -11.27 0.54 2.69
N VAL A 70 -9.93 0.56 2.77
CA VAL A 70 -9.16 -0.64 3.04
C VAL A 70 -9.26 -1.02 4.52
N GLU A 71 -9.43 -2.31 4.79
CA GLU A 71 -9.44 -2.82 6.15
C GLU A 71 -7.99 -3.02 6.63
N SER A 72 -7.65 -2.45 7.78
CA SER A 72 -6.25 -2.31 8.22
C SER A 72 -5.58 -3.64 8.58
N LYS A 73 -6.31 -4.59 9.16
CA LYS A 73 -5.75 -5.91 9.49
C LYS A 73 -5.42 -6.68 8.21
N SER A 74 -6.29 -6.62 7.21
CA SER A 74 -6.04 -7.26 5.91
C SER A 74 -4.85 -6.62 5.20
N LEU A 75 -4.69 -5.30 5.31
CA LEU A 75 -3.53 -4.60 4.78
C LEU A 75 -2.24 -5.08 5.46
N LYS A 76 -2.27 -5.23 6.78
CA LYS A 76 -1.14 -5.78 7.52
C LYS A 76 -0.75 -7.17 7.01
N LEU A 77 -1.71 -8.05 6.83
CA LEU A 77 -1.47 -9.41 6.32
C LEU A 77 -0.95 -9.38 4.88
N TYR A 78 -1.51 -8.52 4.06
CA TYR A 78 -1.06 -8.34 2.68
C TYR A 78 0.40 -7.88 2.61
N LEU A 79 0.77 -6.85 3.35
CA LEU A 79 2.15 -6.35 3.37
C LEU A 79 3.10 -7.39 3.95
N PHE A 80 2.67 -8.14 4.95
CA PHE A 80 3.46 -9.22 5.53
C PHE A 80 3.75 -10.33 4.52
N SER A 81 2.85 -10.54 3.55
CA SER A 81 3.03 -11.56 2.51
C SER A 81 4.23 -11.28 1.58
N TYR A 82 4.76 -10.06 1.60
CA TYR A 82 5.96 -9.72 0.84
C TYR A 82 7.26 -10.24 1.47
N ARG A 83 7.22 -10.75 2.69
CA ARG A 83 8.41 -11.07 3.48
C ARG A 83 9.43 -11.93 2.73
N ASN A 84 8.96 -12.93 1.99
CA ASN A 84 9.82 -13.81 1.20
C ASN A 84 9.70 -13.56 -0.30
N HIS A 85 9.10 -12.43 -0.69
CA HIS A 85 8.90 -12.08 -2.08
C HIS A 85 10.13 -11.35 -2.64
N GLY A 86 10.78 -11.94 -3.64
CA GLY A 86 11.94 -11.34 -4.31
C GLY A 86 11.51 -10.30 -5.33
N SER A 87 11.65 -9.02 -4.99
CA SER A 87 11.28 -7.92 -5.87
C SER A 87 12.11 -6.68 -5.54
N PHE A 88 12.40 -5.88 -6.56
CA PHE A 88 13.06 -4.60 -6.36
C PHE A 88 12.14 -3.62 -5.62
N HIS A 89 12.72 -2.64 -4.93
CA HIS A 89 11.98 -1.63 -4.17
C HIS A 89 10.89 -0.95 -5.01
N GLU A 90 11.27 -0.51 -6.21
CA GLU A 90 10.36 0.19 -7.12
C GLU A 90 9.18 -0.70 -7.54
N SER A 91 9.47 -1.97 -7.82
CA SER A 91 8.42 -2.93 -8.20
C SER A 91 7.46 -3.21 -7.05
N CYS A 92 7.97 -3.32 -5.82
CA CYS A 92 7.12 -3.48 -4.65
C CYS A 92 6.13 -2.32 -4.51
N ILE A 93 6.63 -1.10 -4.63
CA ILE A 93 5.80 0.10 -4.48
C ILE A 93 4.76 0.19 -5.60
N ASN A 94 5.15 -0.09 -6.84
CA ASN A 94 4.20 -0.11 -7.96
C ASN A 94 3.11 -1.16 -7.78
N THR A 95 3.49 -2.35 -7.33
CA THR A 95 2.53 -3.44 -7.13
C THR A 95 1.54 -3.11 -6.02
N ILE A 96 2.02 -2.53 -4.91
CA ILE A 96 1.14 -2.10 -3.81
C ILE A 96 0.12 -1.08 -4.31
N LEU A 97 0.57 -0.10 -5.10
CA LEU A 97 -0.36 0.87 -5.68
C LEU A 97 -1.41 0.19 -6.55
N LEU A 98 -0.99 -0.66 -7.47
CA LEU A 98 -1.91 -1.31 -8.41
C LEU A 98 -2.92 -2.20 -7.69
N ASP A 99 -2.49 -2.95 -6.70
CA ASP A 99 -3.39 -3.82 -5.94
C ASP A 99 -4.43 -3.02 -5.16
N LEU A 100 -4.02 -1.92 -4.54
CA LEU A 100 -4.94 -1.06 -3.79
C LEU A 100 -5.89 -0.28 -4.72
N VAL A 101 -5.41 0.18 -5.85
CA VAL A 101 -6.28 0.85 -6.84
C VAL A 101 -7.35 -0.12 -7.35
N GLN A 102 -6.96 -1.36 -7.64
CA GLN A 102 -7.91 -2.37 -8.11
C GLN A 102 -8.95 -2.70 -7.05
N LEU A 103 -8.54 -2.80 -5.80
CA LEU A 103 -9.46 -3.10 -4.70
C LEU A 103 -10.41 -1.94 -4.40
N LEU A 104 -9.88 -0.72 -4.29
CA LEU A 104 -10.59 0.42 -3.71
C LEU A 104 -11.25 1.33 -4.73
N GLU A 105 -10.73 1.38 -5.96
CA GLU A 105 -11.13 2.36 -6.97
C GLU A 105 -11.22 3.77 -6.36
N PRO A 106 -10.12 4.26 -5.73
CA PRO A 106 -10.13 5.49 -4.95
C PRO A 106 -10.18 6.73 -5.86
N LYS A 107 -10.50 7.88 -5.27
CA LYS A 107 -10.37 9.16 -5.97
C LYS A 107 -8.90 9.50 -6.20
N TYR A 108 -8.06 9.21 -5.23
CA TYR A 108 -6.62 9.40 -5.27
C TYR A 108 -5.93 8.35 -4.41
N LEU A 109 -4.75 7.92 -4.83
CA LEU A 109 -3.91 7.03 -4.02
C LEU A 109 -2.44 7.23 -4.36
N GLU A 110 -1.61 7.32 -3.33
CA GLU A 110 -0.15 7.35 -3.49
C GLU A 110 0.50 6.31 -2.59
N VAL A 111 1.63 5.81 -3.02
CA VAL A 111 2.47 4.91 -2.22
C VAL A 111 3.90 5.44 -2.26
N TYR A 112 4.49 5.59 -1.10
CA TYR A 112 5.86 6.02 -0.94
C TYR A 112 6.61 5.01 -0.07
N GLY A 113 7.78 4.58 -0.54
CA GLY A 113 8.64 3.67 0.20
C GLY A 113 9.88 4.39 0.71
N ASP A 114 10.13 4.27 2.00
CA ASP A 114 11.34 4.77 2.64
C ASP A 114 12.18 3.57 3.06
N PHE A 115 13.01 3.09 2.13
CA PHE A 115 13.82 1.90 2.35
C PHE A 115 15.16 2.23 3.00
N VAL A 116 15.64 1.30 3.81
CA VAL A 116 16.94 1.40 4.48
C VAL A 116 18.06 1.43 3.44
N SER A 117 19.07 2.27 3.69
CA SER A 117 20.22 2.40 2.80
C SER A 117 21.02 1.11 2.66
N ARG A 118 21.53 0.90 1.45
CA ARG A 118 22.49 -0.17 1.14
C ARG A 118 23.64 0.43 0.36
N GLY A 119 24.87 0.20 0.84
CA GLY A 119 26.04 0.81 0.23
C GLY A 119 25.97 2.33 0.23
N GLY A 120 25.32 2.92 1.22
CA GLY A 120 25.16 4.36 1.32
C GLY A 120 24.05 4.95 0.44
N ILE A 121 23.31 4.11 -0.29
CA ILE A 121 22.23 4.55 -1.18
C ILE A 121 20.88 4.14 -0.61
N ALA A 122 20.01 5.12 -0.37
CA ALA A 122 18.62 4.88 0.02
C ALA A 122 17.73 5.09 -1.20
N ILE A 123 16.92 4.08 -1.52
CA ILE A 123 15.96 4.14 -2.64
C ILE A 123 14.60 4.49 -2.04
N LYS A 124 13.99 5.58 -2.53
CA LYS A 124 12.74 6.09 -1.99
C LYS A 124 11.72 6.33 -3.12
N PRO A 125 11.13 5.25 -3.66
CA PRO A 125 10.19 5.39 -4.77
C PRO A 125 8.86 5.99 -4.32
N PHE A 126 8.28 6.80 -5.20
CA PHE A 126 6.96 7.41 -5.03
C PHE A 126 6.17 7.15 -6.30
N VAL A 127 4.92 6.72 -6.15
CA VAL A 127 4.02 6.52 -7.27
C VAL A 127 2.61 6.94 -6.84
N ASN A 128 1.84 7.51 -7.76
CA ASN A 128 0.48 7.90 -7.43
C ASN A 128 -0.50 7.68 -8.59
N TYR A 129 -1.78 7.68 -8.24
CA TYR A 129 -2.90 7.46 -9.13
C TYR A 129 -4.03 8.42 -8.76
N ALA A 130 -4.79 8.87 -9.76
CA ALA A 130 -5.97 9.68 -9.53
C ALA A 130 -7.00 9.47 -10.62
N ILE A 131 -8.27 9.63 -10.29
CA ILE A 131 -9.35 9.77 -11.27
C ILE A 131 -9.20 11.11 -11.99
N LYS A 132 -9.96 11.30 -13.06
CA LYS A 132 -9.87 12.51 -13.90
C LYS A 132 -9.99 13.81 -13.08
N GLU A 133 -10.91 13.85 -12.13
CA GLU A 133 -11.20 15.04 -11.32
C GLU A 133 -10.05 15.39 -10.36
N TYR A 134 -9.13 14.46 -10.12
CA TYR A 134 -8.00 14.63 -9.20
C TYR A 134 -6.64 14.68 -9.88
N GLN A 135 -6.59 14.87 -11.19
CA GLN A 135 -5.32 14.90 -11.93
C GLN A 135 -4.42 16.07 -11.52
N GLU A 136 -5.01 17.24 -11.27
CA GLU A 136 -4.24 18.40 -10.80
C GLU A 136 -3.64 18.14 -9.42
N PHE A 137 -4.42 17.54 -8.52
CA PHE A 137 -3.94 17.14 -7.20
C PHE A 137 -2.79 16.14 -7.30
N LYS A 138 -2.93 15.15 -8.18
CA LYS A 138 -1.90 14.14 -8.45
C LYS A 138 -0.58 14.78 -8.88
N GLU A 139 -0.63 15.73 -9.81
CA GLU A 139 0.56 16.42 -10.30
C GLU A 139 1.23 17.23 -9.20
N LYS A 140 0.46 17.94 -8.40
CA LYS A 140 0.99 18.72 -7.27
C LYS A 140 1.66 17.83 -6.23
N ARG A 141 1.08 16.68 -5.95
CA ARG A 141 1.67 15.71 -5.01
C ARG A 141 2.99 15.17 -5.52
N LEU A 142 3.10 14.86 -6.80
CA LEU A 142 4.34 14.39 -7.40
C LEU A 142 5.44 15.44 -7.32
N LEU A 143 5.12 16.71 -7.60
CA LEU A 143 6.09 17.79 -7.52
C LEU A 143 6.62 18.02 -6.09
N ASN A 144 5.83 17.69 -5.08
CA ASN A 144 6.19 17.85 -3.67
C ASN A 144 6.61 16.55 -3.00
N ALA A 145 6.79 15.48 -3.76
CA ALA A 145 7.25 14.19 -3.23
C ALA A 145 8.71 14.32 -2.78
N LYS A 146 9.03 13.66 -1.68
CA LYS A 146 10.38 13.68 -1.10
C LYS A 146 10.90 12.27 -0.87
#